data_25b9fd49a893b40e12346d8125381428
#
_entry.id   25b9fd49a893b40e12346d8125381428
#
_cell.length_a   1.000
_cell.length_b   1.000
_cell.length_c   1.000
_cell.angle_alpha   90.00
_cell.angle_beta   90.00
_cell.angle_gamma   90.00
#
_symmetry.space_group_name_H-M   'P 1'
#
loop_
_entity.id
_entity.type
_entity.pdbx_description
1 polymer ?
#
loop_
_entity_poly.entity_id
_entity_poly.type
_entity_poly.pdbx_seq_one_letter_code
_entity_poly.pdbx_strand_id
1 'polypeptide(L)'
;MRGVILKETDILKNALNGEIEKKPMSTLRILAKYYFNNGDTKEEVEDKLNKYMKVNYKSYSPSKWKDLISQLVKSVEKYKNYKMIDVDEVNITENEWFSIIALNNKQLEKLAFILLVYCKINKIKNPTCDNKINNTLTDIFRECGFRVTNETKLLLNELYKLNYISIGLSCNSTSIRINYVEENEDNIKFTIDNFENVITYYEEYKNGKKYIECECCKKRVIQKTHNVKYCPKCKKEKQLEFQRESMKKIRK
;
A
#
# COMPACT_ATOMS: atom_id res chain seq x y z
N MET A 1 2.79 1.44 -2.20
CA MET A 1 2.05 1.92 -0.98
C MET A 1 2.42 1.09 0.23
N ARG A 2 2.79 1.73 1.34
CA ARG A 2 3.21 1.05 2.58
C ARG A 2 2.00 0.63 3.41
N GLY A 3 2.13 -0.52 4.08
CA GLY A 3 1.09 -1.02 4.99
C GLY A 3 -0.21 -1.51 4.34
N VAL A 4 -0.27 -1.56 3.01
CA VAL A 4 -1.45 -2.01 2.26
C VAL A 4 -1.10 -3.22 1.40
N ILE A 5 -1.95 -4.23 1.43
CA ILE A 5 -1.91 -5.35 0.48
C ILE A 5 -2.69 -4.91 -0.76
N LEU A 6 -2.03 -4.87 -1.91
CA LEU A 6 -2.66 -4.46 -3.17
C LEU A 6 -3.12 -5.66 -4.00
N LYS A 7 -2.38 -6.76 -3.96
CA LYS A 7 -2.64 -7.99 -4.72
C LYS A 7 -2.85 -9.16 -3.77
N GLU A 8 -4.08 -9.42 -3.39
CA GLU A 8 -4.43 -10.54 -2.49
C GLU A 8 -4.29 -11.89 -3.22
N THR A 9 -4.59 -11.92 -4.53
CA THR A 9 -4.47 -13.12 -5.36
C THR A 9 -3.01 -13.59 -5.50
N ASP A 10 -2.05 -12.67 -5.66
CA ASP A 10 -0.64 -13.03 -5.75
C ASP A 10 -0.12 -13.59 -4.41
N ILE A 11 -0.51 -12.97 -3.29
CA ILE A 11 -0.15 -13.48 -1.97
C ILE A 11 -0.75 -14.86 -1.74
N LEU A 12 -2.01 -15.09 -2.15
CA LEU A 12 -2.63 -16.41 -2.05
C LEU A 12 -1.86 -17.45 -2.85
N LYS A 13 -1.54 -17.15 -4.12
CA LYS A 13 -0.77 -18.05 -4.97
C LYS A 13 0.58 -18.43 -4.37
N ASN A 14 1.32 -17.44 -3.87
CA ASN A 14 2.60 -17.66 -3.19
C ASN A 14 2.44 -18.47 -1.90
N ALA A 15 1.41 -18.17 -1.10
CA ALA A 15 1.10 -18.90 0.12
C ALA A 15 0.76 -20.37 -0.14
N LEU A 16 -0.01 -20.68 -1.18
CA LEU A 16 -0.31 -22.07 -1.56
C LEU A 16 0.93 -22.84 -2.00
N ASN A 17 1.99 -22.16 -2.47
CA ASN A 17 3.30 -22.73 -2.74
C ASN A 17 4.22 -22.78 -1.51
N GLY A 18 3.73 -22.43 -0.32
CA GLY A 18 4.49 -22.44 0.94
C GLY A 18 5.32 -21.18 1.22
N GLU A 19 5.18 -20.14 0.41
CA GLU A 19 5.89 -18.88 0.61
C GLU A 19 5.17 -17.98 1.62
N ILE A 20 5.94 -17.34 2.50
CA ILE A 20 5.42 -16.43 3.52
C ILE A 20 5.98 -15.03 3.29
N GLU A 21 5.09 -14.05 3.26
CA GLU A 21 5.45 -12.64 3.20
C GLU A 21 6.31 -12.21 4.40
N LYS A 22 7.10 -11.14 4.23
CA LYS A 22 7.91 -10.55 5.33
C LYS A 22 7.09 -10.27 6.59
N LYS A 23 5.80 -10.00 6.43
CA LYS A 23 4.83 -9.88 7.52
C LYS A 23 3.91 -11.12 7.49
N PRO A 24 4.19 -12.17 8.26
CA PRO A 24 3.44 -13.44 8.21
C PRO A 24 1.93 -13.27 8.39
N MET A 25 1.50 -12.31 9.22
CA MET A 25 0.08 -12.01 9.45
C MET A 25 -0.67 -11.63 8.16
N SER A 26 0.01 -11.06 7.16
CA SER A 26 -0.59 -10.75 5.86
C SER A 26 -0.92 -12.03 5.10
N THR A 27 0.01 -12.97 5.02
CA THR A 27 -0.19 -14.30 4.42
C THR A 27 -1.30 -15.06 5.12
N LEU A 28 -1.27 -15.11 6.46
CA LEU A 28 -2.28 -15.83 7.25
C LEU A 28 -3.68 -15.25 7.08
N ARG A 29 -3.81 -13.93 6.95
CA ARG A 29 -5.10 -13.29 6.68
C ARG A 29 -5.70 -13.72 5.35
N ILE A 30 -4.87 -13.79 4.32
CA ILE A 30 -5.29 -14.22 2.98
C ILE A 30 -5.65 -15.70 2.97
N LEU A 31 -4.86 -16.55 3.62
CA LEU A 31 -5.19 -17.97 3.77
C LEU A 31 -6.47 -18.18 4.57
N ALA A 32 -6.71 -17.42 5.64
CA ALA A 32 -7.96 -17.50 6.40
C ALA A 32 -9.17 -17.17 5.53
N LYS A 33 -9.10 -16.09 4.72
CA LYS A 33 -10.15 -15.76 3.73
C LYS A 33 -10.39 -16.91 2.76
N TYR A 34 -9.32 -17.49 2.24
CA TYR A 34 -9.39 -18.61 1.29
C TYR A 34 -10.07 -19.83 1.91
N TYR A 35 -9.70 -20.23 3.12
CA TYR A 35 -10.30 -21.37 3.80
C TYR A 35 -11.77 -21.15 4.14
N PHE A 36 -12.13 -19.97 4.67
CA PHE A 36 -13.53 -19.61 4.88
C PHE A 36 -14.35 -19.61 3.59
N ASN A 37 -13.77 -19.13 2.49
CA ASN A 37 -14.45 -19.13 1.19
C ASN A 37 -14.70 -20.56 0.67
N ASN A 38 -13.89 -21.52 1.10
CA ASN A 38 -14.06 -22.95 0.78
C ASN A 38 -15.05 -23.65 1.74
N GLY A 39 -15.63 -22.93 2.70
CA GLY A 39 -16.63 -23.46 3.64
C GLY A 39 -16.07 -24.05 4.93
N ASP A 40 -14.78 -23.86 5.21
CA ASP A 40 -14.16 -24.36 6.43
C ASP A 40 -14.74 -23.66 7.66
N THR A 41 -14.90 -24.41 8.75
CA THR A 41 -15.27 -23.86 10.05
C THR A 41 -14.10 -23.07 10.66
N LYS A 42 -14.41 -22.27 11.66
CA LYS A 42 -13.39 -21.48 12.36
C LYS A 42 -12.26 -22.34 12.94
N GLU A 43 -12.63 -23.45 13.58
CA GLU A 43 -11.70 -24.41 14.18
C GLU A 43 -10.79 -25.04 13.12
N GLU A 44 -11.35 -25.42 11.97
CA GLU A 44 -10.61 -25.96 10.84
C GLU A 44 -9.64 -24.93 10.25
N VAL A 45 -10.07 -23.66 10.13
CA VAL A 45 -9.20 -22.56 9.67
C VAL A 45 -8.05 -22.34 10.63
N GLU A 46 -8.30 -22.29 11.96
CA GLU A 46 -7.24 -22.15 12.98
C GLU A 46 -6.23 -23.31 12.88
N ASP A 47 -6.70 -24.53 12.75
CA ASP A 47 -5.84 -25.72 12.61
C ASP A 47 -5.01 -25.71 11.32
N LYS A 48 -5.62 -25.39 10.18
CA LYS A 48 -4.93 -25.27 8.89
C LYS A 48 -3.84 -24.21 8.93
N LEU A 49 -4.11 -23.04 9.53
CA LEU A 49 -3.12 -21.96 9.65
C LEU A 49 -1.96 -22.36 10.58
N ASN A 50 -2.24 -23.05 11.69
CA ASN A 50 -1.19 -23.54 12.58
C ASN A 50 -0.31 -24.60 11.89
N LYS A 51 -0.91 -25.53 11.13
CA LYS A 51 -0.18 -26.52 10.32
C LYS A 51 0.68 -25.84 9.25
N TYR A 52 0.11 -24.87 8.53
CA TYR A 52 0.82 -24.08 7.52
C TYR A 52 2.06 -23.39 8.11
N MET A 53 1.90 -22.70 9.25
CA MET A 53 3.00 -22.02 9.93
C MET A 53 4.07 -22.97 10.42
N LYS A 54 3.69 -24.13 10.96
CA LYS A 54 4.63 -25.17 11.43
C LYS A 54 5.53 -25.66 10.29
N VAL A 55 4.99 -25.80 9.08
CA VAL A 55 5.74 -26.30 7.92
C VAL A 55 6.61 -25.21 7.28
N ASN A 56 6.05 -24.01 7.11
CA ASN A 56 6.64 -23.00 6.22
C ASN A 56 7.36 -21.86 6.96
N TYR A 57 7.18 -21.70 8.27
CA TYR A 57 7.77 -20.58 9.01
C TYR A 57 8.79 -21.06 10.06
N LYS A 58 10.09 -20.89 9.77
CA LYS A 58 11.19 -21.36 10.61
C LYS A 58 11.14 -20.89 12.06
N SER A 59 10.60 -19.69 12.30
CA SER A 59 10.49 -19.10 13.65
C SER A 59 9.13 -19.34 14.29
N TYR A 60 8.36 -20.33 13.82
CA TYR A 60 7.07 -20.68 14.40
C TYR A 60 7.23 -21.29 15.80
N SER A 61 6.43 -20.81 16.74
CA SER A 61 6.29 -21.36 18.08
C SER A 61 4.81 -21.37 18.47
N PRO A 62 4.22 -22.54 18.77
CA PRO A 62 2.80 -22.62 19.12
C PRO A 62 2.39 -21.65 20.23
N SER A 63 3.22 -21.52 21.28
CA SER A 63 2.96 -20.64 22.41
C SER A 63 2.85 -19.15 22.03
N LYS A 64 3.57 -18.71 20.99
CA LYS A 64 3.55 -17.32 20.52
C LYS A 64 2.47 -17.05 19.49
N TRP A 65 2.14 -18.05 18.67
CA TRP A 65 1.29 -17.85 17.49
C TRP A 65 -0.17 -18.26 17.69
N LYS A 66 -0.47 -19.15 18.63
CA LYS A 66 -1.83 -19.66 18.87
C LYS A 66 -2.85 -18.53 19.07
N ASP A 67 -2.58 -17.62 19.99
CA ASP A 67 -3.50 -16.52 20.30
C ASP A 67 -3.59 -15.51 19.15
N LEU A 68 -2.47 -15.22 18.46
CA LEU A 68 -2.44 -14.32 17.30
C LEU A 68 -3.27 -14.87 16.14
N ILE A 69 -3.16 -16.18 15.87
CA ILE A 69 -3.94 -16.87 14.83
C ILE A 69 -5.42 -16.85 15.21
N SER A 70 -5.78 -17.21 16.44
CA SER A 70 -7.18 -17.20 16.88
C SER A 70 -7.80 -15.80 16.78
N GLN A 71 -7.09 -14.74 17.18
CA GLN A 71 -7.55 -13.36 17.03
C GLN A 71 -7.70 -12.97 15.56
N LEU A 72 -6.75 -13.37 14.69
CA LEU A 72 -6.82 -13.14 13.26
C LEU A 72 -8.06 -13.81 12.66
N VAL A 73 -8.28 -15.09 12.95
CA VAL A 73 -9.41 -15.87 12.43
C VAL A 73 -10.74 -15.25 12.85
N LYS A 74 -10.90 -14.91 14.14
CA LYS A 74 -12.07 -14.16 14.63
C LYS A 74 -12.29 -12.84 13.88
N SER A 75 -11.21 -12.12 13.60
CA SER A 75 -11.26 -10.87 12.85
C SER A 75 -11.74 -11.07 11.42
N VAL A 76 -11.22 -12.09 10.71
CA VAL A 76 -11.62 -12.40 9.34
C VAL A 76 -13.06 -12.90 9.27
N GLU A 77 -13.45 -13.81 10.16
CA GLU A 77 -14.82 -14.34 10.29
C GLU A 77 -15.86 -13.22 10.46
N LYS A 78 -15.56 -12.24 11.30
CA LYS A 78 -16.46 -11.10 11.57
C LYS A 78 -16.86 -10.32 10.33
N TYR A 79 -15.95 -10.13 9.38
CA TYR A 79 -16.22 -9.34 8.17
C TYR A 79 -17.03 -10.09 7.13
N LYS A 80 -17.15 -11.42 7.19
CA LYS A 80 -17.90 -12.29 6.26
C LYS A 80 -17.67 -12.01 4.77
N ASN A 81 -16.61 -11.29 4.44
CA ASN A 81 -16.19 -11.02 3.07
C ASN A 81 -14.87 -11.72 2.80
N TYR A 82 -14.97 -12.88 2.19
CA TYR A 82 -13.82 -13.76 1.92
C TYR A 82 -13.30 -13.65 0.48
N LYS A 83 -13.93 -12.80 -0.33
CA LYS A 83 -13.50 -12.56 -1.72
C LYS A 83 -12.10 -11.93 -1.72
N MET A 84 -11.22 -12.45 -2.59
CA MET A 84 -9.93 -11.82 -2.85
C MET A 84 -10.14 -10.53 -3.62
N ILE A 85 -9.47 -9.47 -3.19
CA ILE A 85 -9.59 -8.15 -3.78
C ILE A 85 -8.20 -7.68 -4.19
N ASP A 86 -8.05 -7.48 -5.49
CA ASP A 86 -6.88 -6.84 -6.06
C ASP A 86 -7.19 -5.38 -6.38
N VAL A 87 -6.23 -4.52 -6.12
CA VAL A 87 -6.27 -3.11 -6.48
C VAL A 87 -5.30 -2.91 -7.63
N ASP A 88 -5.85 -2.76 -8.83
CA ASP A 88 -5.08 -2.56 -10.05
C ASP A 88 -4.80 -1.08 -10.30
N GLU A 89 -5.78 -0.24 -10.03
CA GLU A 89 -5.72 1.19 -10.28
C GLU A 89 -6.56 1.98 -9.27
N VAL A 90 -6.27 3.28 -9.19
CA VAL A 90 -7.03 4.27 -8.43
C VAL A 90 -7.19 5.51 -9.29
N ASN A 91 -8.43 5.91 -9.51
CA ASN A 91 -8.75 7.12 -10.27
C ASN A 91 -8.78 8.34 -9.35
N ILE A 92 -8.21 9.45 -9.83
CA ILE A 92 -8.29 10.77 -9.19
C ILE A 92 -9.14 11.67 -10.09
N THR A 93 -10.20 12.22 -9.55
CA THR A 93 -11.11 13.10 -10.29
C THR A 93 -10.55 14.53 -10.39
N GLU A 94 -11.12 15.33 -11.30
CA GLU A 94 -10.73 16.73 -11.41
C GLU A 94 -11.02 17.52 -10.14
N ASN A 95 -12.18 17.34 -9.53
CA ASN A 95 -12.57 18.07 -8.32
C ASN A 95 -11.71 17.68 -7.11
N GLU A 96 -11.38 16.39 -6.96
CA GLU A 96 -10.42 15.93 -5.93
C GLU A 96 -9.05 16.56 -6.15
N TRP A 97 -8.59 16.59 -7.39
CA TRP A 97 -7.31 17.23 -7.73
C TRP A 97 -7.35 18.74 -7.48
N PHE A 98 -8.41 19.45 -7.89
CA PHE A 98 -8.58 20.88 -7.60
C PHE A 98 -8.62 21.15 -6.09
N SER A 99 -9.32 20.35 -5.31
CA SER A 99 -9.34 20.45 -3.85
C SER A 99 -7.93 20.35 -3.27
N ILE A 100 -7.09 19.44 -3.77
CA ILE A 100 -5.71 19.27 -3.32
C ILE A 100 -4.86 20.51 -3.64
N ILE A 101 -4.89 20.98 -4.89
CA ILE A 101 -4.06 22.14 -5.28
C ILE A 101 -4.55 23.46 -4.70
N ALA A 102 -5.81 23.59 -4.35
CA ALA A 102 -6.37 24.76 -3.65
C ALA A 102 -5.76 25.01 -2.26
N LEU A 103 -5.12 24.01 -1.66
CA LEU A 103 -4.37 24.17 -0.40
C LEU A 103 -3.19 25.13 -0.53
N ASN A 104 -2.69 25.35 -1.72
CA ASN A 104 -1.60 26.27 -2.06
C ASN A 104 -0.37 26.17 -1.14
N ASN A 105 -0.17 24.98 -0.58
CA ASN A 105 0.96 24.60 0.26
C ASN A 105 1.43 23.21 -0.11
N LYS A 106 2.64 23.10 -0.64
CA LYS A 106 3.21 21.86 -1.15
C LYS A 106 3.21 20.69 -0.18
N GLN A 107 3.41 20.96 1.12
CA GLN A 107 3.42 19.90 2.13
C GLN A 107 2.01 19.41 2.43
N LEU A 108 1.05 20.30 2.54
CA LEU A 108 -0.36 19.98 2.73
C LEU A 108 -0.92 19.25 1.50
N GLU A 109 -0.60 19.74 0.28
CA GLU A 109 -1.02 19.11 -0.97
C GLU A 109 -0.52 17.66 -1.08
N LYS A 110 0.77 17.42 -0.78
CA LYS A 110 1.34 16.07 -0.77
C LYS A 110 0.66 15.15 0.25
N LEU A 111 0.43 15.67 1.45
CA LEU A 111 -0.23 14.91 2.50
C LEU A 111 -1.68 14.59 2.12
N ALA A 112 -2.44 15.58 1.67
CA ALA A 112 -3.81 15.39 1.21
C ALA A 112 -3.87 14.37 0.06
N PHE A 113 -3.00 14.48 -0.94
CA PHE A 113 -2.93 13.53 -2.04
C PHE A 113 -2.72 12.08 -1.57
N ILE A 114 -1.75 11.85 -0.69
CA ILE A 114 -1.47 10.50 -0.17
C ILE A 114 -2.64 9.97 0.68
N LEU A 115 -3.25 10.81 1.49
CA LEU A 115 -4.44 10.46 2.27
C LEU A 115 -5.61 10.04 1.37
N LEU A 116 -5.87 10.80 0.28
CA LEU A 116 -6.89 10.47 -0.70
C LEU A 116 -6.64 9.10 -1.34
N VAL A 117 -5.41 8.82 -1.77
CA VAL A 117 -5.07 7.52 -2.39
C VAL A 117 -5.27 6.36 -1.41
N TYR A 118 -4.84 6.50 -0.14
CA TYR A 118 -5.12 5.49 0.89
C TYR A 118 -6.62 5.28 1.08
N CYS A 119 -7.39 6.35 1.09
CA CYS A 119 -8.84 6.29 1.24
C CYS A 119 -9.49 5.52 0.09
N LYS A 120 -9.15 5.83 -1.16
CA LYS A 120 -9.69 5.15 -2.34
C LYS A 120 -9.31 3.68 -2.39
N ILE A 121 -8.06 3.32 -2.09
CA ILE A 121 -7.65 1.93 -1.95
C ILE A 121 -8.49 1.22 -0.87
N ASN A 122 -8.70 1.87 0.28
CA ASN A 122 -9.50 1.29 1.35
C ASN A 122 -10.97 1.12 0.93
N LYS A 123 -11.51 2.06 0.16
CA LYS A 123 -12.88 2.01 -0.39
C LYS A 123 -13.06 0.85 -1.38
N ILE A 124 -12.09 0.61 -2.26
CA ILE A 124 -12.08 -0.56 -3.15
C ILE A 124 -12.10 -1.87 -2.34
N LYS A 125 -11.30 -1.93 -1.26
CA LYS A 125 -11.20 -3.14 -0.41
C LYS A 125 -12.38 -3.30 0.54
N ASN A 126 -12.98 -2.23 0.96
CA ASN A 126 -14.12 -2.18 1.87
C ASN A 126 -15.05 -1.03 1.49
N PRO A 127 -16.03 -1.24 0.63
CA PRO A 127 -16.95 -0.20 0.17
C PRO A 127 -17.71 0.52 1.29
N THR A 128 -17.84 -0.11 2.47
CA THR A 128 -18.54 0.45 3.64
C THR A 128 -17.63 1.25 4.59
N CYS A 129 -16.41 1.56 4.19
CA CYS A 129 -15.41 2.16 5.09
C CYS A 129 -15.65 3.64 5.46
N ASP A 130 -16.68 4.29 4.90
CA ASP A 130 -17.05 5.69 5.19
C ASP A 130 -15.88 6.66 5.04
N ASN A 131 -15.10 6.51 3.96
CA ASN A 131 -13.92 7.33 3.63
C ASN A 131 -12.84 7.36 4.75
N LYS A 132 -12.82 6.33 5.61
CA LYS A 132 -11.85 6.21 6.71
C LYS A 132 -10.60 5.46 6.29
N ILE A 133 -9.46 5.91 6.82
CA ILE A 133 -8.19 5.22 6.72
C ILE A 133 -7.68 4.85 8.11
N ASN A 134 -7.04 3.69 8.21
CA ASN A 134 -6.48 3.15 9.45
C ASN A 134 -4.97 2.88 9.33
N ASN A 135 -4.32 3.53 8.37
CA ASN A 135 -2.89 3.41 8.15
C ASN A 135 -2.11 4.13 9.24
N THR A 136 -0.92 3.64 9.55
CA THR A 136 -0.07 4.32 10.54
C THR A 136 0.40 5.68 10.01
N LEU A 137 0.49 6.69 10.88
CA LEU A 137 1.01 8.01 10.49
C LEU A 137 2.42 7.90 9.92
N THR A 138 3.21 6.96 10.42
CA THR A 138 4.56 6.69 9.92
C THR A 138 4.54 6.25 8.46
N ASP A 139 3.63 5.38 8.06
CA ASP A 139 3.51 4.94 6.67
C ASP A 139 3.04 6.08 5.78
N ILE A 140 2.04 6.85 6.22
CA ILE A 140 1.50 8.01 5.49
C ILE A 140 2.61 9.04 5.23
N PHE A 141 3.32 9.49 6.27
CA PHE A 141 4.36 10.50 6.10
C PHE A 141 5.53 10.02 5.24
N ARG A 142 5.91 8.75 5.35
CA ARG A 142 6.96 8.17 4.50
C ARG A 142 6.55 8.09 3.03
N GLU A 143 5.27 7.84 2.73
CA GLU A 143 4.76 7.90 1.34
C GLU A 143 4.77 9.34 0.79
N CYS A 144 4.54 10.34 1.64
CA CYS A 144 4.71 11.76 1.27
C CYS A 144 6.19 12.15 1.05
N GLY A 145 7.13 11.31 1.44
CA GLY A 145 8.56 11.63 1.46
C GLY A 145 8.97 12.49 2.67
N PHE A 146 8.16 12.52 3.73
CA PHE A 146 8.43 13.28 4.95
C PHE A 146 9.14 12.43 6.01
N ARG A 147 9.95 13.09 6.84
CA ARG A 147 10.39 12.54 8.13
C ARG A 147 9.25 12.68 9.14
N VAL A 148 9.13 11.71 10.04
CA VAL A 148 8.12 11.77 11.11
C VAL A 148 8.66 12.65 12.23
N THR A 149 8.21 13.90 12.29
CA THR A 149 8.56 14.90 13.30
C THR A 149 7.28 15.49 13.89
N ASN A 150 7.40 16.26 14.96
CA ASN A 150 6.25 16.99 15.50
C ASN A 150 5.72 18.03 14.50
N GLU A 151 6.59 18.67 13.73
CA GLU A 151 6.22 19.62 12.68
C GLU A 151 5.36 18.97 11.59
N THR A 152 5.75 17.75 11.11
CA THR A 152 4.94 17.04 10.12
C THR A 152 3.59 16.58 10.67
N LYS A 153 3.48 16.32 11.97
CA LYS A 153 2.19 16.03 12.60
C LYS A 153 1.27 17.25 12.65
N LEU A 154 1.82 18.48 12.72
CA LEU A 154 1.02 19.71 12.67
C LEU A 154 0.30 19.88 11.33
N LEU A 155 0.84 19.32 10.22
CA LEU A 155 0.16 19.33 8.92
C LEU A 155 -1.22 18.64 8.96
N LEU A 156 -1.38 17.61 9.79
CA LEU A 156 -2.70 16.99 9.98
C LEU A 156 -3.67 17.92 10.70
N ASN A 157 -3.20 18.69 11.69
CA ASN A 157 -4.02 19.68 12.38
C ASN A 157 -4.43 20.82 11.43
N GLU A 158 -3.57 21.21 10.50
CA GLU A 158 -3.89 22.19 9.48
C GLU A 158 -4.97 21.66 8.52
N LEU A 159 -4.84 20.44 8.01
CA LEU A 159 -5.87 19.81 7.18
C LEU A 159 -7.20 19.65 7.94
N TYR A 160 -7.15 19.37 9.24
CA TYR A 160 -8.34 19.30 10.08
C TYR A 160 -9.02 20.68 10.22
N LYS A 161 -8.26 21.74 10.51
CA LYS A 161 -8.78 23.11 10.59
C LYS A 161 -9.40 23.59 9.28
N LEU A 162 -8.85 23.16 8.14
CA LEU A 162 -9.35 23.45 6.80
C LEU A 162 -10.51 22.54 6.40
N ASN A 163 -10.99 21.65 7.27
CA ASN A 163 -12.06 20.69 7.02
C ASN A 163 -11.77 19.68 5.88
N TYR A 164 -10.50 19.45 5.55
CA TYR A 164 -10.11 18.40 4.59
C TYR A 164 -10.19 17.00 5.20
N ILE A 165 -9.98 16.89 6.49
CA ILE A 165 -10.07 15.65 7.24
C ILE A 165 -10.86 15.80 8.51
N SER A 166 -11.44 14.71 8.98
CA SER A 166 -12.01 14.58 10.31
C SER A 166 -11.23 13.49 11.07
N ILE A 167 -10.95 13.73 12.34
CA ILE A 167 -10.19 12.80 13.18
C ILE A 167 -11.14 12.19 14.19
N GLY A 168 -11.32 10.87 14.16
CA GLY A 168 -12.11 10.15 15.16
C GLY A 168 -11.40 10.10 16.51
N LEU A 169 -12.11 10.46 17.57
CA LEU A 169 -11.65 10.35 18.95
C LEU A 169 -11.76 8.89 19.44
N SER A 170 -10.89 8.02 18.98
CA SER A 170 -10.72 6.70 19.56
C SER A 170 -9.40 6.65 20.32
N CYS A 171 -9.44 6.24 21.60
CA CYS A 171 -8.28 6.25 22.48
C CYS A 171 -7.06 5.45 21.99
N ASN A 172 -7.24 4.56 21.02
CA ASN A 172 -6.20 3.60 20.59
C ASN A 172 -5.90 3.56 19.09
N SER A 173 -6.59 4.32 18.25
CA SER A 173 -6.29 4.39 16.81
C SER A 173 -6.66 5.74 16.23
N THR A 174 -5.74 6.33 15.47
CA THR A 174 -6.02 7.55 14.72
C THR A 174 -6.80 7.15 13.47
N SER A 175 -8.13 7.15 13.55
CA SER A 175 -8.99 7.01 12.39
C SER A 175 -9.11 8.38 11.73
N ILE A 176 -8.61 8.50 10.51
CA ILE A 176 -8.72 9.73 9.72
C ILE A 176 -9.80 9.50 8.65
N ARG A 177 -10.81 10.36 8.61
CA ARG A 177 -11.79 10.41 7.54
C ARG A 177 -11.43 11.51 6.57
N ILE A 178 -11.53 11.24 5.28
CA ILE A 178 -11.26 12.20 4.21
C ILE A 178 -12.57 12.81 3.75
N ASN A 179 -12.68 14.14 3.76
CA ASN A 179 -13.94 14.85 3.53
C ASN A 179 -14.16 15.29 2.07
N TYR A 180 -13.14 15.23 1.20
CA TYR A 180 -13.20 15.68 -0.21
C TYR A 180 -13.13 14.52 -1.22
N VAL A 181 -13.43 13.31 -0.80
CA VAL A 181 -13.53 12.14 -1.69
C VAL A 181 -14.83 12.23 -2.46
N GLU A 182 -14.76 12.14 -3.77
CA GLU A 182 -15.93 12.02 -4.62
C GLU A 182 -16.46 10.59 -4.67
N GLU A 183 -17.78 10.44 -4.68
CA GLU A 183 -18.43 9.13 -4.80
C GLU A 183 -18.52 8.69 -6.27
N ASN A 184 -18.75 9.63 -7.17
CA ASN A 184 -18.81 9.41 -8.61
C ASN A 184 -17.48 9.77 -9.26
N GLU A 185 -16.96 8.87 -10.09
CA GLU A 185 -15.70 9.07 -10.82
C GLU A 185 -15.94 9.53 -12.26
N ASP A 186 -16.88 10.46 -12.46
CA ASP A 186 -17.31 10.87 -13.81
C ASP A 186 -16.25 11.67 -14.57
N ASN A 187 -15.43 12.44 -13.87
CA ASN A 187 -14.40 13.30 -14.46
C ASN A 187 -13.01 12.92 -13.96
N ILE A 188 -12.45 11.83 -14.50
CA ILE A 188 -11.13 11.34 -14.13
C ILE A 188 -10.06 12.31 -14.66
N LYS A 189 -9.25 12.85 -13.76
CA LYS A 189 -8.08 13.67 -14.12
C LYS A 189 -6.92 12.79 -14.54
N PHE A 190 -6.65 11.73 -13.75
CA PHE A 190 -5.63 10.72 -14.04
C PHE A 190 -5.84 9.47 -13.20
N THR A 191 -5.24 8.39 -13.66
CA THR A 191 -5.26 7.09 -13.00
C THR A 191 -3.89 6.74 -12.43
N ILE A 192 -3.88 6.19 -11.23
CA ILE A 192 -2.69 5.66 -10.55
C ILE A 192 -2.73 4.14 -10.71
N ASP A 193 -1.85 3.59 -11.52
CA ASP A 193 -1.70 2.16 -11.81
C ASP A 193 -0.41 1.58 -11.24
N ASN A 194 0.50 2.43 -10.75
CA ASN A 194 1.77 2.01 -10.16
C ASN A 194 1.90 2.55 -8.73
N PHE A 195 1.85 1.65 -7.76
CA PHE A 195 1.84 1.97 -6.32
C PHE A 195 3.23 1.96 -5.66
N GLU A 196 4.33 1.76 -6.42
CA GLU A 196 5.69 1.73 -5.86
C GLU A 196 6.17 3.09 -5.36
N ASN A 197 5.73 4.18 -6.00
CA ASN A 197 6.09 5.54 -5.61
C ASN A 197 4.98 6.52 -5.98
N VAL A 198 3.85 6.42 -5.30
CA VAL A 198 2.61 7.15 -5.63
C VAL A 198 2.80 8.67 -5.66
N ILE A 199 3.64 9.24 -4.79
CA ILE A 199 3.88 10.69 -4.75
C ILE A 199 4.41 11.27 -6.08
N THR A 200 4.95 10.42 -6.96
CA THR A 200 5.43 10.85 -8.27
C THR A 200 4.30 11.30 -9.19
N TYR A 201 3.08 10.78 -9.02
CA TYR A 201 1.91 11.26 -9.77
C TYR A 201 1.57 12.70 -9.38
N TYR A 202 1.57 13.02 -8.07
CA TYR A 202 1.40 14.40 -7.64
C TYR A 202 2.46 15.33 -8.27
N GLU A 203 3.73 14.93 -8.29
CA GLU A 203 4.80 15.74 -8.85
C GLU A 203 4.71 15.88 -10.38
N GLU A 204 4.23 14.87 -11.07
CA GLU A 204 3.99 14.88 -12.51
C GLU A 204 2.88 15.88 -12.87
N TYR A 205 1.72 15.74 -12.26
CA TYR A 205 0.56 16.56 -12.59
C TYR A 205 0.61 17.98 -12.03
N LYS A 206 1.31 18.21 -10.90
CA LYS A 206 1.52 19.55 -10.36
C LYS A 206 2.64 20.33 -11.06
N ASN A 207 3.75 19.67 -11.37
CA ASN A 207 4.99 20.33 -11.81
C ASN A 207 5.36 20.01 -13.27
N GLY A 208 4.55 19.25 -13.99
CA GLY A 208 4.83 18.87 -15.39
C GLY A 208 6.08 17.98 -15.56
N LYS A 209 6.56 17.34 -14.50
CA LYS A 209 7.71 16.44 -14.56
C LYS A 209 7.30 15.13 -15.24
N LYS A 210 8.10 14.68 -16.19
CA LYS A 210 7.89 13.38 -16.84
C LYS A 210 8.49 12.26 -16.00
N TYR A 211 7.73 11.19 -15.82
CA TYR A 211 8.15 9.96 -15.14
C TYR A 211 8.03 8.77 -16.07
N ILE A 212 8.92 7.81 -15.91
CA ILE A 212 8.90 6.52 -16.60
C ILE A 212 8.98 5.40 -15.57
N GLU A 213 8.59 4.21 -15.98
CA GLU A 213 8.82 3.01 -15.18
C GLU A 213 10.21 2.44 -15.43
N CYS A 214 10.89 2.05 -14.35
CA CYS A 214 12.15 1.32 -14.44
C CYS A 214 11.91 -0.06 -15.07
N GLU A 215 12.62 -0.37 -16.16
CA GLU A 215 12.47 -1.65 -16.85
C GLU A 215 12.72 -2.88 -15.95
N CYS A 216 13.57 -2.74 -14.90
CA CYS A 216 13.90 -3.83 -13.98
C CYS A 216 12.91 -3.99 -12.82
N CYS A 217 12.66 -2.91 -12.06
CA CYS A 217 11.92 -3.00 -10.79
C CYS A 217 10.57 -2.29 -10.85
N LYS A 218 10.13 -1.81 -12.02
CA LYS A 218 8.85 -1.13 -12.28
C LYS A 218 8.63 0.16 -11.46
N LYS A 219 9.61 0.59 -10.69
CA LYS A 219 9.52 1.81 -9.90
C LYS A 219 9.50 3.03 -10.79
N ARG A 220 8.58 3.96 -10.55
CA ARG A 220 8.51 5.24 -11.28
C ARG A 220 9.70 6.12 -10.94
N VAL A 221 10.38 6.63 -11.96
CA VAL A 221 11.55 7.49 -11.86
C VAL A 221 11.44 8.66 -12.81
N ILE A 222 12.02 9.80 -12.42
CA ILE A 222 11.98 10.99 -13.24
C ILE A 222 12.77 10.78 -14.55
N GLN A 223 12.17 11.11 -15.67
CA GLN A 223 12.81 11.07 -16.98
C GLN A 223 13.58 12.39 -17.21
N LYS A 224 14.85 12.43 -16.80
CA LYS A 224 15.71 13.60 -17.01
C LYS A 224 16.17 13.74 -18.47
N THR A 225 16.30 12.61 -19.17
CA THR A 225 16.70 12.53 -20.59
C THR A 225 15.93 11.40 -21.27
N HIS A 226 15.86 11.41 -22.61
CA HIS A 226 15.17 10.35 -23.37
C HIS A 226 15.74 8.93 -23.14
N ASN A 227 17.01 8.83 -22.73
CA ASN A 227 17.69 7.53 -22.57
C ASN A 227 17.57 6.94 -21.17
N VAL A 228 16.81 7.53 -20.25
CA VAL A 228 16.60 6.95 -18.92
C VAL A 228 15.66 5.76 -19.04
N LYS A 229 16.18 4.56 -18.69
CA LYS A 229 15.43 3.29 -18.67
C LYS A 229 15.37 2.66 -17.30
N TYR A 230 16.30 3.00 -16.43
CA TYR A 230 16.50 2.36 -15.12
C TYR A 230 16.54 3.37 -14.00
N CYS A 231 16.04 2.99 -12.83
CA CYS A 231 16.28 3.76 -11.61
C CYS A 231 17.78 3.76 -11.25
N PRO A 232 18.25 4.72 -10.43
CA PRO A 232 19.67 4.82 -10.07
C PRO A 232 20.24 3.53 -9.49
N LYS A 233 19.44 2.80 -8.70
CA LYS A 233 19.84 1.51 -8.10
C LYS A 233 20.02 0.44 -9.17
N CYS A 234 19.01 0.19 -9.98
CA CYS A 234 19.09 -0.85 -11.02
C CYS A 234 20.12 -0.50 -12.10
N LYS A 235 20.33 0.78 -12.40
CA LYS A 235 21.41 1.22 -13.30
C LYS A 235 22.78 0.82 -12.77
N LYS A 236 23.04 1.06 -11.47
CA LYS A 236 24.30 0.67 -10.82
C LYS A 236 24.49 -0.85 -10.81
N GLU A 237 23.46 -1.61 -10.49
CA GLU A 237 23.50 -3.07 -10.50
C GLU A 237 23.84 -3.62 -11.88
N LYS A 238 23.18 -3.13 -12.95
CA LYS A 238 23.50 -3.50 -14.34
C LYS A 238 24.90 -3.11 -14.78
N GLN A 239 25.39 -1.96 -14.35
CA GLN A 239 26.79 -1.58 -14.62
C GLN A 239 27.80 -2.54 -13.99
N LEU A 240 27.55 -2.96 -12.73
CA LEU A 240 28.39 -3.93 -12.05
C LEU A 240 28.34 -5.32 -12.71
N GLU A 241 27.17 -5.76 -13.17
CA GLU A 241 27.03 -7.01 -13.93
C GLU A 241 27.83 -6.96 -15.22
N PHE A 242 27.67 -5.91 -16.00
CA PHE A 242 28.44 -5.72 -17.23
C PHE A 242 29.95 -5.71 -17.00
N GLN A 243 30.43 -5.04 -15.95
CA GLN A 243 31.83 -5.05 -15.57
C GLN A 243 32.34 -6.45 -15.22
N ARG A 244 31.53 -7.22 -14.45
CA ARG A 244 31.88 -8.61 -14.09
C ARG A 244 31.96 -9.52 -15.31
N GLU A 245 31.02 -9.38 -16.26
CA GLU A 245 31.05 -10.17 -17.51
C GLU A 245 32.25 -9.80 -18.40
N SER A 246 32.55 -8.51 -18.52
CA SER A 246 33.70 -8.05 -19.28
C SER A 246 35.03 -8.59 -18.70
N MET A 247 35.17 -8.58 -17.36
CA MET A 247 36.35 -9.16 -16.69
C MET A 247 36.45 -10.67 -16.85
N LYS A 248 35.32 -11.39 -16.92
CA LYS A 248 35.31 -12.85 -17.20
C LYS A 248 35.77 -13.16 -18.64
N LYS A 249 35.45 -12.29 -19.61
CA LYS A 249 35.85 -12.44 -21.01
C LYS A 249 37.35 -12.18 -21.22
N ILE A 250 37.95 -11.28 -20.45
CA ILE A 250 39.37 -10.94 -20.51
C ILE A 250 40.24 -12.04 -19.85
N ARG A 251 39.69 -12.82 -18.91
CA ARG A 251 40.38 -13.89 -18.18
C ARG A 251 40.32 -15.27 -18.87
N LYS A 252 39.61 -15.37 -19.99
CA LYS A 252 39.59 -16.52 -20.91
C LYS A 252 40.50 -16.26 -22.07
#